data_1a4c35ef22e33b57242bbc47da3f9db7
#
_entry.id   1a4c35ef22e33b57242bbc47da3f9db7
#
_cell.length_a   1.000
_cell.length_b   1.000
_cell.length_c   1.000
_cell.angle_alpha   90.00
_cell.angle_beta   90.00
_cell.angle_gamma   90.00
#
_symmetry.space_group_name_H-M   'P 1'
#
loop_
_entity.id
_entity.type
_entity.pdbx_description
1 polymer ?
#
loop_
_entity_poly.entity_id
_entity_poly.type
_entity_poly.pdbx_seq_one_letter_code
_entity_poly.pdbx_strand_id
1 'polypeptide(L)'
;RSPSRGLGDVYKRQLEYMFIMMNSARYAVGMQGIAIAERAYQHAVAYARERVQSRPVDGSINASAAIIHHPDVKRMLMTMRAYTEGCRAMASVAAAAYDAAHHHPDADARKQNQAFYEFMVPLVKGYSTEMSLEVTSLGVQVHGGMGFIEETGAAQYYRDAKILTIYEGTTAIQAN
;
A
#
# COMPACT_ATOMS: atom_id res chain seq x y z
N ARG A 1 -16.66 -44.77 -24.81
CA ARG A 1 -15.59 -43.75 -24.62
C ARG A 1 -15.46 -43.53 -23.15
N SER A 2 -14.40 -43.98 -22.50
CA SER A 2 -14.07 -43.61 -21.12
C SER A 2 -13.84 -42.11 -21.07
N PRO A 3 -14.53 -41.35 -20.19
CA PRO A 3 -14.16 -39.96 -19.95
C PRO A 3 -12.70 -39.94 -19.47
N SER A 4 -11.90 -39.06 -20.05
CA SER A 4 -10.50 -38.91 -19.67
C SER A 4 -10.41 -38.56 -18.18
N ARG A 5 -9.97 -39.51 -17.37
CA ARG A 5 -9.85 -39.36 -15.90
C ARG A 5 -8.94 -38.18 -15.49
N GLY A 6 -8.06 -37.70 -16.39
CA GLY A 6 -7.14 -36.63 -16.14
C GLY A 6 -7.79 -35.21 -16.06
N LEU A 7 -8.83 -34.93 -16.87
CA LEU A 7 -9.52 -33.64 -16.85
C LEU A 7 -10.37 -33.43 -15.60
N GLY A 8 -10.99 -34.50 -15.04
CA GLY A 8 -11.81 -34.40 -13.83
C GLY A 8 -11.00 -34.05 -12.57
N ASP A 9 -9.77 -34.52 -12.44
CA ASP A 9 -8.90 -34.21 -11.30
C ASP A 9 -8.30 -32.81 -11.40
N VAL A 10 -8.02 -32.35 -12.62
CA VAL A 10 -7.59 -30.94 -12.85
C VAL A 10 -8.70 -29.97 -12.43
N TYR A 11 -9.95 -30.24 -12.79
CA TYR A 11 -11.08 -29.39 -12.38
C TYR A 11 -11.34 -29.39 -10.86
N LYS A 12 -11.15 -30.52 -10.18
CA LYS A 12 -11.41 -30.63 -8.73
C LYS A 12 -10.42 -29.84 -7.86
N ARG A 13 -9.17 -29.65 -8.30
CA ARG A 13 -8.13 -28.89 -7.57
C ARG A 13 -7.86 -27.51 -8.14
N GLN A 14 -8.47 -27.16 -9.26
CA GLN A 14 -8.21 -25.89 -9.96
C GLN A 14 -8.53 -24.67 -9.09
N LEU A 15 -9.62 -24.70 -8.34
CA LEU A 15 -9.97 -23.64 -7.40
C LEU A 15 -8.95 -23.53 -6.26
N GLU A 16 -8.48 -24.65 -5.73
CA GLU A 16 -7.46 -24.68 -4.67
C GLU A 16 -6.15 -24.05 -5.15
N TYR A 17 -5.67 -24.45 -6.32
CA TYR A 17 -4.47 -23.86 -6.93
C TYR A 17 -4.66 -22.36 -7.26
N MET A 18 -5.84 -21.98 -7.71
CA MET A 18 -6.18 -20.58 -7.94
C MET A 18 -6.10 -19.76 -6.65
N PHE A 19 -6.62 -20.29 -5.52
CA PHE A 19 -6.56 -19.56 -4.24
C PHE A 19 -5.14 -19.45 -3.71
N ILE A 20 -4.28 -20.43 -3.89
CA ILE A 20 -2.85 -20.36 -3.54
C ILE A 20 -2.18 -19.22 -4.33
N MET A 21 -2.40 -19.15 -5.63
CA MET A 21 -1.89 -18.07 -6.48
C MET A 21 -2.47 -16.72 -6.07
N MET A 22 -3.78 -16.64 -5.77
CA MET A 22 -4.43 -15.40 -5.40
C MET A 22 -3.90 -14.82 -4.08
N ASN A 23 -3.52 -15.62 -3.10
CA ASN A 23 -2.93 -15.12 -1.86
C ASN A 23 -1.59 -14.43 -2.11
N SER A 24 -0.75 -15.00 -2.98
CA SER A 24 0.49 -14.37 -3.41
C SER A 24 0.22 -13.06 -4.18
N ALA A 25 -0.75 -13.06 -5.10
CA ALA A 25 -1.15 -11.88 -5.86
C ALA A 25 -1.70 -10.78 -4.94
N ARG A 26 -2.54 -11.11 -3.97
CA ARG A 26 -3.09 -10.16 -2.98
C ARG A 26 -1.98 -9.49 -2.17
N TYR A 27 -1.02 -10.26 -1.66
CA TYR A 27 0.13 -9.72 -0.96
C TYR A 27 0.92 -8.75 -1.84
N ALA A 28 1.20 -9.13 -3.09
CA ALA A 28 1.90 -8.29 -4.06
C ALA A 28 1.14 -6.97 -4.35
N VAL A 29 -0.20 -6.99 -4.42
CA VAL A 29 -1.02 -5.77 -4.59
C VAL A 29 -0.93 -4.87 -3.34
N GLY A 30 -0.91 -5.44 -2.13
CA GLY A 30 -0.63 -4.67 -0.92
C GLY A 30 0.72 -3.96 -0.98
N MET A 31 1.76 -4.65 -1.47
CA MET A 31 3.10 -4.06 -1.68
C MET A 31 3.09 -2.95 -2.73
N GLN A 32 2.28 -3.06 -3.80
CA GLN A 32 2.10 -1.97 -4.77
C GLN A 32 1.49 -0.73 -4.12
N GLY A 33 0.50 -0.91 -3.22
CA GLY A 33 -0.07 0.19 -2.44
C GLY A 33 0.98 0.92 -1.60
N ILE A 34 1.86 0.17 -0.92
CA ILE A 34 2.96 0.74 -0.14
C ILE A 34 3.95 1.48 -1.05
N ALA A 35 4.30 0.91 -2.20
CA ALA A 35 5.26 1.49 -3.13
C ALA A 35 4.77 2.82 -3.72
N ILE A 36 3.48 2.90 -4.12
CA ILE A 36 2.92 4.14 -4.67
C ILE A 36 2.75 5.21 -3.59
N ALA A 37 2.38 4.81 -2.36
CA ALA A 37 2.33 5.72 -1.22
C ALA A 37 3.71 6.32 -0.91
N GLU A 38 4.76 5.50 -0.87
CA GLU A 38 6.14 5.95 -0.70
C GLU A 38 6.56 6.93 -1.79
N ARG A 39 6.26 6.61 -3.05
CA ARG A 39 6.59 7.46 -4.19
C ARG A 39 5.92 8.83 -4.09
N ALA A 40 4.64 8.85 -3.75
CA ALA A 40 3.88 10.08 -3.55
C ALA A 40 4.43 10.91 -2.38
N TYR A 41 4.78 10.25 -1.27
CA TYR A 41 5.38 10.90 -0.12
C TYR A 41 6.72 11.58 -0.46
N GLN A 42 7.64 10.86 -1.11
CA GLN A 42 8.95 11.41 -1.49
C GLN A 42 8.80 12.59 -2.43
N HIS A 43 7.87 12.50 -3.40
CA HIS A 43 7.59 13.60 -4.32
C HIS A 43 7.04 14.83 -3.59
N ALA A 44 6.08 14.63 -2.68
CA ALA A 44 5.51 15.71 -1.87
C ALA A 44 6.57 16.37 -0.97
N VAL A 45 7.48 15.60 -0.37
CA VAL A 45 8.59 16.15 0.44
C VAL A 45 9.53 16.99 -0.41
N ALA A 46 9.91 16.52 -1.60
CA ALA A 46 10.78 17.26 -2.52
C ALA A 46 10.14 18.59 -2.90
N TYR A 47 8.88 18.57 -3.34
CA TYR A 47 8.13 19.76 -3.68
C TYR A 47 8.00 20.74 -2.49
N ALA A 48 7.68 20.22 -1.30
CA ALA A 48 7.52 21.05 -0.11
C ALA A 48 8.81 21.75 0.34
N ARG A 49 9.98 21.20 0.03
CA ARG A 49 11.29 21.80 0.30
C ARG A 49 11.65 22.93 -0.67
N GLU A 50 11.18 22.85 -1.90
CA GLU A 50 11.52 23.80 -2.98
C GLU A 50 10.50 24.92 -3.10
N ARG A 51 9.22 24.63 -2.88
CA ARG A 51 8.14 25.60 -3.03
C ARG A 51 8.16 26.63 -1.91
N VAL A 52 8.43 27.88 -2.24
CA VAL A 52 8.36 29.02 -1.30
C VAL A 52 7.01 29.72 -1.43
N GLN A 53 6.29 29.88 -0.31
CA GLN A 53 5.01 30.60 -0.29
C GLN A 53 4.67 31.05 1.13
N SER A 54 4.46 32.34 1.29
CA SER A 54 4.05 32.98 2.55
C SER A 54 4.98 32.66 3.74
N ARG A 55 4.77 33.33 4.85
CA ARG A 55 5.42 33.00 6.12
C ARG A 55 4.59 31.98 6.90
N PRO A 56 5.22 31.09 7.68
CA PRO A 56 4.50 30.19 8.55
C PRO A 56 3.64 30.92 9.58
N VAL A 57 2.41 30.39 9.78
CA VAL A 57 1.42 31.01 10.68
C VAL A 57 1.80 30.94 12.16
N ASP A 58 2.70 30.00 12.51
CA ASP A 58 3.23 29.86 13.88
C ASP A 58 4.31 30.88 14.27
N GLY A 59 4.66 31.79 13.35
CA GLY A 59 5.67 32.82 13.58
C GLY A 59 7.11 32.31 13.65
N SER A 60 7.36 31.03 13.33
CA SER A 60 8.71 30.42 13.38
C SER A 60 9.70 31.08 12.42
N ILE A 61 9.19 31.64 11.30
CA ILE A 61 9.98 32.37 10.31
C ILE A 61 9.22 33.62 9.90
N ASN A 62 9.87 34.82 10.02
CA ASN A 62 9.27 36.14 9.72
C ASN A 62 9.36 36.56 8.25
N ALA A 63 9.66 35.61 7.34
CA ALA A 63 9.76 35.81 5.89
C ALA A 63 9.02 34.71 5.15
N SER A 64 8.82 34.89 3.83
CA SER A 64 8.36 33.78 2.97
C SER A 64 9.34 32.64 3.05
N ALA A 65 8.83 31.43 3.27
CA ALA A 65 9.62 30.24 3.48
C ALA A 65 9.15 29.08 2.61
N ALA A 66 9.97 28.04 2.49
CA ALA A 66 9.56 26.78 1.89
C ALA A 66 8.33 26.22 2.63
N ILE A 67 7.37 25.68 1.88
CA ILE A 67 6.08 25.29 2.49
C ILE A 67 6.22 24.13 3.50
N ILE A 68 7.33 23.41 3.49
CA ILE A 68 7.64 22.40 4.50
C ILE A 68 7.67 22.97 5.93
N HIS A 69 7.86 24.27 6.09
CA HIS A 69 7.86 24.94 7.39
C HIS A 69 6.46 25.25 7.92
N HIS A 70 5.43 25.19 7.07
CA HIS A 70 4.05 25.40 7.49
C HIS A 70 3.52 24.23 8.32
N PRO A 71 2.88 24.49 9.49
CA PRO A 71 2.42 23.43 10.40
C PRO A 71 1.50 22.40 9.74
N ASP A 72 0.56 22.82 8.88
CA ASP A 72 -0.35 21.89 8.20
C ASP A 72 0.35 21.03 7.16
N VAL A 73 1.31 21.58 6.42
CA VAL A 73 2.15 20.78 5.50
C VAL A 73 2.96 19.75 6.27
N LYS A 74 3.55 20.11 7.41
CA LYS A 74 4.23 19.16 8.30
C LYS A 74 3.31 18.03 8.74
N ARG A 75 2.09 18.37 9.18
CA ARG A 75 1.08 17.40 9.58
C ARG A 75 0.77 16.43 8.44
N MET A 76 0.50 16.93 7.23
CA MET A 76 0.24 16.10 6.06
C MET A 76 1.40 15.16 5.76
N LEU A 77 2.63 15.68 5.69
CA LEU A 77 3.82 14.87 5.41
C LEU A 77 4.08 13.81 6.50
N MET A 78 3.87 14.13 7.77
CA MET A 78 3.99 13.16 8.87
C MET A 78 2.92 12.08 8.78
N THR A 79 1.67 12.42 8.42
CA THR A 79 0.60 11.45 8.21
C THR A 79 0.93 10.50 7.05
N MET A 80 1.38 11.05 5.91
CA MET A 80 1.81 10.25 4.76
C MET A 80 2.90 9.26 5.15
N ARG A 81 3.91 9.71 5.87
CA ARG A 81 5.02 8.89 6.34
C ARG A 81 4.55 7.81 7.31
N ALA A 82 3.74 8.16 8.30
CA ALA A 82 3.24 7.22 9.31
C ALA A 82 2.43 6.08 8.69
N TYR A 83 1.53 6.38 7.74
CA TYR A 83 0.77 5.37 7.04
C TYR A 83 1.66 4.47 6.17
N THR A 84 2.58 5.05 5.42
CA THR A 84 3.48 4.29 4.55
C THR A 84 4.39 3.35 5.34
N GLU A 85 5.01 3.85 6.42
CA GLU A 85 5.89 3.04 7.28
C GLU A 85 5.12 1.98 8.07
N GLY A 86 3.92 2.31 8.57
CA GLY A 86 3.05 1.36 9.26
C GLY A 86 2.61 0.21 8.35
N CYS A 87 2.19 0.51 7.13
CA CYS A 87 1.85 -0.51 6.12
C CYS A 87 3.06 -1.38 5.77
N ARG A 88 4.24 -0.78 5.63
CA ARG A 88 5.50 -1.52 5.37
C ARG A 88 5.86 -2.46 6.51
N ALA A 89 5.73 -2.01 7.75
CA ALA A 89 5.97 -2.85 8.92
C ALA A 89 5.01 -4.04 8.97
N MET A 90 3.72 -3.81 8.72
CA MET A 90 2.71 -4.87 8.64
C MET A 90 3.04 -5.90 7.55
N ALA A 91 3.41 -5.44 6.35
CA ALA A 91 3.80 -6.32 5.25
C ALA A 91 5.08 -7.12 5.59
N SER A 92 6.06 -6.50 6.26
CA SER A 92 7.29 -7.20 6.68
C SER A 92 7.00 -8.31 7.70
N VAL A 93 6.07 -8.09 8.64
CA VAL A 93 5.62 -9.13 9.59
C VAL A 93 4.96 -10.30 8.85
N ALA A 94 4.11 -10.01 7.86
CA ALA A 94 3.49 -11.06 7.04
C ALA A 94 4.55 -11.83 6.21
N ALA A 95 5.56 -11.15 5.64
CA ALA A 95 6.66 -11.80 4.94
C ALA A 95 7.48 -12.72 5.84
N ALA A 96 7.80 -12.28 7.07
CA ALA A 96 8.51 -13.11 8.04
C ALA A 96 7.73 -14.36 8.42
N ALA A 97 6.39 -14.24 8.55
CA ALA A 97 5.54 -15.41 8.78
C ALA A 97 5.54 -16.36 7.57
N TYR A 98 5.52 -15.85 6.35
CA TYR A 98 5.64 -16.66 5.13
C TYR A 98 6.96 -17.43 5.10
N ASP A 99 8.08 -16.78 5.38
CA ASP A 99 9.39 -17.43 5.42
C ASP A 99 9.43 -18.53 6.51
N ALA A 100 8.91 -18.25 7.70
CA ALA A 100 8.83 -19.22 8.78
C ALA A 100 7.92 -20.41 8.43
N ALA A 101 6.80 -20.18 7.74
CA ALA A 101 5.90 -21.23 7.28
C ALA A 101 6.59 -22.21 6.32
N HIS A 102 7.58 -21.76 5.53
CA HIS A 102 8.27 -22.58 4.54
C HIS A 102 9.60 -23.18 5.03
N HIS A 103 10.28 -22.49 5.96
CA HIS A 103 11.67 -22.83 6.29
C HIS A 103 11.91 -23.17 7.77
N HIS A 104 10.92 -22.98 8.67
CA HIS A 104 11.11 -23.31 10.08
C HIS A 104 11.30 -24.81 10.27
N PRO A 105 12.27 -25.26 11.11
CA PRO A 105 12.54 -26.71 11.31
C PRO A 105 11.37 -27.45 11.96
N ASP A 106 10.65 -26.79 12.89
CA ASP A 106 9.48 -27.38 13.57
C ASP A 106 8.22 -27.31 12.69
N ALA A 107 7.54 -28.44 12.54
CA ALA A 107 6.33 -28.58 11.72
C ALA A 107 5.12 -27.80 12.31
N ASP A 108 4.97 -27.78 13.63
CA ASP A 108 3.87 -27.06 14.29
C ASP A 108 4.06 -25.55 14.16
N ALA A 109 5.30 -25.06 14.28
CA ALA A 109 5.62 -23.66 14.01
C ALA A 109 5.34 -23.29 12.55
N ARG A 110 5.67 -24.13 11.56
CA ARG A 110 5.31 -23.88 10.15
C ARG A 110 3.80 -23.73 9.98
N LYS A 111 3.01 -24.61 10.57
CA LYS A 111 1.55 -24.57 10.48
C LYS A 111 0.96 -23.30 11.10
N GLN A 112 1.46 -22.90 12.27
CA GLN A 112 1.02 -21.67 12.94
C GLN A 112 1.37 -20.43 12.12
N ASN A 113 2.57 -20.36 11.56
CA ASN A 113 2.99 -19.23 10.73
C ASN A 113 2.23 -19.17 9.39
N GLN A 114 1.89 -20.33 8.81
CA GLN A 114 1.03 -20.37 7.62
C GLN A 114 -0.35 -19.77 7.92
N ALA A 115 -1.00 -20.18 8.99
CA ALA A 115 -2.29 -19.64 9.40
C ALA A 115 -2.23 -18.13 9.68
N PHE A 116 -1.15 -17.66 10.32
CA PHE A 116 -0.94 -16.25 10.58
C PHE A 116 -0.70 -15.46 9.30
N TYR A 117 0.10 -15.98 8.35
CA TYR A 117 0.27 -15.36 7.05
C TYR A 117 -1.05 -15.23 6.28
N GLU A 118 -1.85 -16.30 6.23
CA GLU A 118 -3.17 -16.30 5.57
C GLU A 118 -4.12 -15.26 6.17
N PHE A 119 -4.09 -15.08 7.49
CA PHE A 119 -4.82 -14.03 8.19
C PHE A 119 -4.29 -12.62 7.84
N MET A 120 -2.98 -12.46 7.69
CA MET A 120 -2.36 -11.16 7.41
C MET A 120 -2.53 -10.70 5.96
N VAL A 121 -2.61 -11.60 4.98
CA VAL A 121 -2.68 -11.25 3.55
C VAL A 121 -3.84 -10.30 3.22
N PRO A 122 -5.10 -10.56 3.63
CA PRO A 122 -6.20 -9.62 3.37
C PRO A 122 -6.01 -8.28 4.07
N LEU A 123 -5.41 -8.24 5.26
CA LEU A 123 -5.08 -6.99 5.96
C LEU A 123 -4.02 -6.21 5.19
N VAL A 124 -2.94 -6.86 4.76
CA VAL A 124 -1.88 -6.22 3.96
C VAL A 124 -2.48 -5.66 2.67
N LYS A 125 -3.30 -6.45 1.95
CA LYS A 125 -3.93 -5.98 0.72
C LYS A 125 -4.94 -4.86 0.99
N GLY A 126 -5.90 -5.09 1.84
CA GLY A 126 -7.02 -4.17 2.06
C GLY A 126 -6.57 -2.85 2.67
N TYR A 127 -5.87 -2.90 3.80
CA TYR A 127 -5.46 -1.69 4.51
C TYR A 127 -4.40 -0.89 3.74
N SER A 128 -3.36 -1.55 3.20
CA SER A 128 -2.29 -0.80 2.51
C SER A 128 -2.77 -0.11 1.24
N THR A 129 -3.72 -0.71 0.51
CA THR A 129 -4.28 -0.07 -0.69
C THR A 129 -5.22 1.09 -0.36
N GLU A 130 -6.02 1.01 0.71
CA GLU A 130 -6.82 2.15 1.17
C GLU A 130 -5.92 3.29 1.69
N MET A 131 -4.90 2.98 2.48
CA MET A 131 -3.95 4.00 2.95
C MET A 131 -3.17 4.62 1.79
N SER A 132 -2.93 3.90 0.69
CA SER A 132 -2.31 4.49 -0.50
C SER A 132 -3.17 5.59 -1.13
N LEU A 133 -4.49 5.48 -1.09
CA LEU A 133 -5.40 6.55 -1.55
C LEU A 133 -5.29 7.78 -0.65
N GLU A 134 -5.29 7.60 0.67
CA GLU A 134 -5.13 8.70 1.62
C GLU A 134 -3.78 9.42 1.41
N VAL A 135 -2.69 8.66 1.31
CA VAL A 135 -1.35 9.20 1.12
C VAL A 135 -1.23 9.94 -0.21
N THR A 136 -1.71 9.37 -1.30
CA THR A 136 -1.63 10.01 -2.63
C THR A 136 -2.53 11.23 -2.73
N SER A 137 -3.71 11.22 -2.07
CA SER A 137 -4.59 12.39 -1.93
C SER A 137 -3.90 13.53 -1.17
N LEU A 138 -3.25 13.24 -0.03
CA LEU A 138 -2.45 14.21 0.69
C LEU A 138 -1.28 14.72 -0.15
N GLY A 139 -0.67 13.87 -0.97
CA GLY A 139 0.37 14.27 -1.93
C GLY A 139 -0.12 15.34 -2.91
N VAL A 140 -1.30 15.15 -3.49
CA VAL A 140 -1.95 16.18 -4.34
C VAL A 140 -2.19 17.46 -3.54
N GLN A 141 -2.69 17.35 -2.31
CA GLN A 141 -2.97 18.51 -1.44
C GLN A 141 -1.70 19.29 -1.10
N VAL A 142 -0.56 18.64 -0.82
CA VAL A 142 0.72 19.30 -0.55
C VAL A 142 1.19 20.12 -1.76
N HIS A 143 0.96 19.62 -2.98
CA HIS A 143 1.30 20.35 -4.21
C HIS A 143 0.32 21.52 -4.52
N GLY A 144 -0.86 21.55 -3.86
CA GLY A 144 -1.89 22.55 -4.13
C GLY A 144 -2.40 22.48 -5.58
N GLY A 145 -2.61 23.63 -6.23
CA GLY A 145 -3.05 23.67 -7.63
C GLY A 145 -2.13 22.92 -8.59
N MET A 146 -0.84 22.92 -8.31
CA MET A 146 0.15 22.13 -9.11
C MET A 146 -0.07 20.63 -8.96
N GLY A 147 -0.62 20.15 -7.87
CA GLY A 147 -0.92 18.74 -7.69
C GLY A 147 -2.09 18.22 -8.53
N PHE A 148 -2.98 19.14 -8.95
CA PHE A 148 -4.14 18.80 -9.76
C PHE A 148 -3.81 18.60 -11.24
N ILE A 149 -2.80 19.29 -11.77
CA ILE A 149 -2.43 19.22 -13.19
C ILE A 149 -1.58 17.98 -13.49
N GLU A 150 -1.63 17.51 -14.74
CA GLU A 150 -0.96 16.27 -15.19
C GLU A 150 0.58 16.41 -15.14
N GLU A 151 1.11 17.57 -15.44
CA GLU A 151 2.51 17.83 -15.65
C GLU A 151 3.37 17.58 -14.41
N THR A 152 2.80 17.71 -13.21
CA THR A 152 3.52 17.44 -11.96
C THR A 152 3.58 15.96 -11.59
N GLY A 153 2.68 15.14 -12.14
CA GLY A 153 2.58 13.71 -11.88
C GLY A 153 1.93 13.35 -10.53
N ALA A 154 1.64 14.31 -9.64
CA ALA A 154 1.02 14.02 -8.34
C ALA A 154 -0.38 13.44 -8.48
N ALA A 155 -1.20 13.96 -9.38
CA ALA A 155 -2.54 13.46 -9.68
C ALA A 155 -2.51 12.02 -10.26
N GLN A 156 -1.45 11.66 -11.00
CA GLN A 156 -1.29 10.31 -11.53
C GLN A 156 -1.15 9.28 -10.41
N TYR A 157 -0.37 9.54 -9.37
CA TYR A 157 -0.24 8.61 -8.24
C TYR A 157 -1.59 8.32 -7.58
N TYR A 158 -2.45 9.33 -7.46
CA TYR A 158 -3.78 9.14 -6.90
C TYR A 158 -4.68 8.28 -7.80
N ARG A 159 -4.66 8.50 -9.12
CA ARG A 159 -5.39 7.66 -10.08
C ARG A 159 -4.89 6.21 -10.08
N ASP A 160 -3.57 6.03 -10.09
CA ASP A 160 -2.94 4.71 -10.11
C ASP A 160 -3.16 3.94 -8.80
N ALA A 161 -3.23 4.64 -7.65
CA ALA A 161 -3.58 4.03 -6.37
C ALA A 161 -5.00 3.46 -6.37
N LYS A 162 -5.94 4.08 -7.11
CA LYS A 162 -7.36 3.68 -7.06
C LYS A 162 -7.62 2.27 -7.55
N ILE A 163 -6.93 1.79 -8.58
CA ILE A 163 -7.12 0.42 -9.09
C ILE A 163 -6.77 -0.64 -8.04
N LEU A 164 -5.82 -0.34 -7.15
CA LEU A 164 -5.33 -1.28 -6.15
C LEU A 164 -6.40 -1.69 -5.13
N THR A 165 -7.39 -0.85 -4.87
CA THR A 165 -8.53 -1.16 -3.98
C THR A 165 -9.61 -2.00 -4.65
N ILE A 166 -9.53 -2.19 -5.98
CA ILE A 166 -10.57 -2.79 -6.80
C ILE A 166 -10.22 -4.21 -7.22
N TYR A 167 -9.07 -4.40 -7.89
CA TYR A 167 -8.70 -5.69 -8.47
C TYR A 167 -8.12 -6.67 -7.44
N GLU A 168 -8.00 -7.95 -7.79
CA GLU A 168 -7.58 -9.05 -6.89
C GLU A 168 -8.41 -9.16 -5.59
N GLY A 169 -9.67 -8.83 -5.71
CA GLY A 169 -10.62 -8.73 -4.60
C GLY A 169 -10.68 -7.30 -4.05
N THR A 170 -11.88 -6.72 -4.06
CA THR A 170 -12.11 -5.39 -3.51
C THR A 170 -11.84 -5.35 -2.01
N THR A 171 -11.72 -4.14 -1.45
CA THR A 171 -11.55 -3.95 0.01
C THR A 171 -12.64 -4.68 0.80
N ALA A 172 -13.89 -4.68 0.34
CA ALA A 172 -14.98 -5.41 0.99
C ALA A 172 -14.74 -6.95 1.01
N ILE A 173 -14.15 -7.51 -0.05
CA ILE A 173 -13.78 -8.95 -0.09
C ILE A 173 -12.65 -9.25 0.88
N GLN A 174 -11.73 -8.32 1.12
CA GLN A 174 -10.64 -8.50 2.08
C GLN A 174 -11.12 -8.40 3.54
N ALA A 175 -12.23 -7.72 3.79
CA ALA A 175 -12.77 -7.49 5.13
C ALA A 175 -13.65 -8.65 5.64
N ASN A 176 -14.02 -9.61 4.78
CA ASN A 176 -14.80 -10.81 5.15
C ASN A 176 -13.90 -11.98 5.48
#